data_89905ea2e2b7cfd7f683c6abbc4348d4
#
_entry.id   89905ea2e2b7cfd7f683c6abbc4348d4
#
_cell.length_a   1.000
_cell.length_b   1.000
_cell.length_c   1.000
_cell.angle_alpha   90.00
_cell.angle_beta   90.00
_cell.angle_gamma   90.00
#
_symmetry.space_group_name_H-M   'P 1'
#
loop_
_entity.id
_entity.type
_entity.pdbx_description
1 polymer ?
#
loop_
_entity_poly.entity_id
_entity_poly.type
_entity_poly.pdbx_seq_one_letter_code
_entity_poly.pdbx_strand_id
1 'polypeptide(L)' 'MACEKPVRVRDPHTGKELELVPVKVWVMAPPGRKGVKIGLFRNPETGKYFRAKVPDDYPTCG' A
#
# COMPACT_ATOMS: atom_id res chain seq x y z
N MET A 1 1.15 0.07 -15.21
CA MET A 1 1.15 -1.39 -15.04
C MET A 1 0.42 -1.79 -13.76
N ALA A 2 -0.29 -2.89 -13.79
CA ALA A 2 -1.00 -3.37 -12.61
C ALA A 2 -0.03 -3.91 -11.57
N CYS A 3 -0.37 -3.71 -10.29
CA CYS A 3 0.40 -4.29 -9.19
C CYS A 3 0.11 -5.79 -9.13
N GLU A 4 1.14 -6.60 -8.96
CA GLU A 4 1.00 -8.06 -8.97
C GLU A 4 1.44 -8.73 -7.67
N LYS A 5 2.42 -8.17 -6.98
CA LYS A 5 2.97 -8.78 -5.77
C LYS A 5 2.15 -8.41 -4.54
N PRO A 6 1.76 -9.38 -3.72
CA PRO A 6 1.07 -9.08 -2.47
C PRO A 6 2.03 -8.46 -1.45
N VAL A 7 1.49 -7.59 -0.61
CA VAL A 7 2.22 -6.96 0.49
C VAL A 7 1.46 -7.24 1.78
N ARG A 8 2.19 -7.61 2.81
CA ARG A 8 1.58 -7.79 4.13
C ARG A 8 1.39 -6.42 4.79
N VAL A 9 0.14 -6.07 5.04
CA VAL A 9 -0.22 -4.77 5.61
C VAL A 9 -1.21 -4.97 6.75
N ARG A 10 -1.28 -3.99 7.63
CA ARG A 10 -2.26 -3.99 8.71
C ARG A 10 -3.38 -3.02 8.37
N ASP A 11 -4.60 -3.52 8.38
CA ASP A 11 -5.77 -2.69 8.19
C ASP A 11 -5.99 -1.83 9.43
N PRO A 12 -5.93 -0.48 9.33
CA PRO A 12 -6.11 0.38 10.50
C PRO A 12 -7.54 0.36 11.04
N HIS A 13 -8.51 -0.07 10.24
CA HIS A 13 -9.91 -0.13 10.67
C HIS A 13 -10.21 -1.36 11.50
N THR A 14 -9.58 -2.50 11.19
CA THR A 14 -9.83 -3.76 11.90
C THR A 14 -8.66 -4.22 12.77
N GLY A 15 -7.47 -3.67 12.53
CA GLY A 15 -6.25 -4.06 13.22
C GLY A 15 -5.68 -5.41 12.79
N LYS A 16 -6.26 -6.05 11.78
CA LYS A 16 -5.80 -7.33 11.27
C LYS A 16 -4.70 -7.17 10.23
N GLU A 17 -3.74 -8.07 10.23
CA GLU A 17 -2.76 -8.17 9.16
C GLU A 17 -3.34 -8.94 7.99
N LEU A 18 -3.17 -8.38 6.81
CA LEU A 18 -3.67 -8.97 5.57
C LEU A 18 -2.56 -8.94 4.52
N GLU A 19 -2.57 -9.94 3.65
CA GLU A 19 -1.68 -9.98 2.50
C GLU A 19 -2.50 -9.60 1.28
N LEU A 20 -2.28 -8.39 0.77
CA LEU A 20 -3.09 -7.81 -0.30
C LEU A 20 -2.21 -7.28 -1.41
N VAL A 21 -2.71 -7.37 -2.62
CA VAL A 21 -2.09 -6.71 -3.78
C VAL A 21 -2.59 -5.27 -3.81
N PRO A 22 -1.69 -4.29 -3.81
CA PRO A 22 -2.12 -2.89 -3.81
C PRO A 22 -2.84 -2.53 -5.12
N VAL A 23 -3.78 -1.62 -5.00
CA VAL A 23 -4.50 -1.08 -6.17
C VAL A 23 -3.58 -0.12 -6.91
N LYS A 24 -2.78 0.65 -6.17
CA LYS A 24 -1.87 1.64 -6.72
C LYS A 24 -0.71 1.83 -5.76
N VAL A 25 0.48 2.08 -6.30
CA VAL A 25 1.67 2.41 -5.50
C VAL A 25 2.31 3.67 -6.08
N TRP A 26 2.66 4.61 -5.22
CA TRP A 26 3.32 5.85 -5.62
C TRP A 26 4.36 6.25 -4.59
N VAL A 27 5.22 7.19 -4.97
CA VAL A 27 6.23 7.75 -4.07
C VAL A 27 5.70 9.05 -3.50
N MET A 28 5.74 9.16 -2.18
CA MET A 28 5.40 10.38 -1.48
C MET A 28 6.69 10.96 -0.88
N ALA A 29 7.05 12.16 -1.32
CA ALA A 29 8.30 12.81 -0.91
C ALA A 29 7.98 14.15 -0.26
N PRO A 30 7.77 14.20 1.06
CA PRO A 30 7.55 15.47 1.74
C PRO A 30 8.82 16.33 1.71
N PRO A 31 8.69 17.68 1.74
CA PRO A 31 9.85 18.55 1.72
C PRO A 31 10.84 18.25 2.84
N GLY A 32 12.12 18.18 2.49
CA GLY A 32 13.19 17.97 3.45
C GLY A 32 13.35 16.53 3.95
N ARG A 33 12.62 15.56 3.38
CA ARG A 33 12.70 14.16 3.77
C ARG A 33 12.84 13.25 2.57
N LYS A 34 13.33 12.03 2.82
CA LYS A 34 13.37 10.99 1.79
C LYS A 34 11.96 10.60 1.38
N GLY A 35 11.81 10.28 0.11
CA GLY A 35 10.56 9.74 -0.39
C GLY A 35 10.28 8.37 0.21
N VAL A 36 9.00 8.09 0.46
CA VAL A 36 8.53 6.77 0.88
C VAL A 36 7.51 6.26 -0.10
N LYS A 37 7.51 4.96 -0.34
CA LYS A 37 6.50 4.36 -1.21
C LYS A 37 5.27 4.02 -0.40
N ILE A 38 4.12 4.45 -0.91
CA ILE A 38 2.83 4.21 -0.29
C ILE A 38 1.98 3.41 -1.26
N GLY A 39 1.28 2.41 -0.75
CA GLY A 39 0.32 1.65 -1.53
C GLY A 39 -1.11 1.90 -1.07
N LEU A 40 -2.02 1.96 -2.02
CA LEU A 40 -3.45 1.99 -1.74
C LEU A 40 -3.98 0.56 -1.78
N PHE A 41 -4.60 0.13 -0.69
CA PHE A 41 -5.12 -1.22 -0.55
C PHE A 41 -6.61 -1.19 -0.32
N ARG A 42 -7.28 -2.26 -0.71
CA ARG A 42 -8.69 -2.44 -0.45
C ARG A 42 -8.87 -3.70 0.38
N ASN A 43 -9.51 -3.57 1.54
CA ASN A 43 -9.84 -4.73 2.35
C ASN A 43 -11.04 -5.44 1.73
N PRO A 44 -10.88 -6.70 1.26
CA PRO A 44 -11.98 -7.42 0.61
C PRO A 44 -13.12 -7.79 1.58
N GLU A 45 -12.85 -7.83 2.87
CA GLU A 45 -13.87 -8.13 3.87
C GLU A 45 -14.80 -6.96 4.12
N THR A 46 -14.25 -5.73 4.12
CA THR A 46 -15.04 -4.53 4.40
C THR A 46 -15.32 -3.69 3.15
N GLY A 47 -14.55 -3.88 2.09
CA GLY A 47 -14.64 -3.08 0.88
C GLY A 47 -14.06 -1.68 1.01
N LYS A 48 -13.46 -1.35 2.15
CA LYS A 48 -12.90 -0.03 2.40
C LYS A 48 -11.46 0.06 1.95
N TYR A 49 -11.07 1.24 1.47
CA TYR A 49 -9.70 1.52 1.07
C TYR A 49 -8.89 2.06 2.24
N PHE A 50 -7.62 1.74 2.25
CA PHE A 50 -6.66 2.31 3.21
C PHE A 50 -5.30 2.40 2.55
N ARG A 51 -4.45 3.27 3.09
CA ARG A 51 -3.08 3.44 2.62
C ARG A 51 -2.12 2.82 3.61
N ALA A 52 -1.07 2.19 3.09
CA ALA A 52 -0.04 1.60 3.92
C ALA A 52 1.31 1.71 3.22
N LYS A 53 2.37 1.74 4.02
CA LYS A 53 3.72 1.81 3.49
C LYS A 53 4.09 0.48 2.85
N VAL A 54 4.71 0.55 1.66
CA VAL A 54 5.22 -0.64 0.97
C VAL A 54 6.75 -0.62 0.99
N PRO A 55 7.41 -1.79 0.75
CA PRO A 55 8.87 -1.83 0.68
C PRO A 55 9.42 -0.93 -0.42
N ASP A 56 10.63 -0.39 -0.18
CA ASP A 56 11.27 0.51 -1.14
C ASP A 56 11.57 -0.16 -2.48
N ASP A 57 11.77 -1.47 -2.48
CA ASP A 57 12.03 -2.24 -3.69
C ASP A 57 10.77 -2.60 -4.46
N TYR A 58 9.60 -2.29 -3.93
CA TYR A 58 8.34 -2.54 -4.61
C TYR A 58 8.17 -1.53 -5.75
N PRO A 59 7.88 -1.99 -6.97
CA PRO A 59 7.73 -1.07 -8.10
C PRO A 59 6.47 -0.22 -7.97
N THR A 60 6.56 1.02 -8.45
CA THR A 60 5.35 1.86 -8.56
C THR A 60 4.44 1.26 -9.61
N CYS A 61 3.14 1.25 -9.35
CA CYS A 61 2.17 0.57 -10.20
C CYS A 61 0.76 1.16 -10.03
N GLY A 62 -0.10 0.76 -10.87
CA GLY A 62 -1.48 1.26 -10.89
C GLY A 62 -1.65 2.42 -11.86
#